data_05c65b820a0712c3b511665880319e7a
#
_entry.id   05c65b820a0712c3b511665880319e7a
#
_cell.length_a   1.000
_cell.length_b   1.000
_cell.length_c   1.000
_cell.angle_alpha   90.00
_cell.angle_beta   90.00
_cell.angle_gamma   90.00
#
_symmetry.space_group_name_H-M   'P 1'
#
loop_
_entity.id
_entity.type
_entity.pdbx_description
1 polymer ?
#
loop_
_entity_poly.entity_id
_entity_poly.type
_entity_poly.pdbx_seq_one_letter_code
_entity_poly.pdbx_strand_id
1 'polypeptide(L)'
;MDGASPEFREGACYDLNKDSDSLFLHFDYDVRSAQVNMEFQHFHRYYEMFILCDKEAGHLVEGRYYALVEGDIVLLKPGCLHKSIYFEGGPVRRLIIAFSLPQEHGLAYSIRGVLSLFNMENPVIRSVTGEED
;
A
#
# COMPACT_ATOMS: atom_id res chain seq x y z
N MET A 1 12.18 -28.71 -2.94
CA MET A 1 11.90 -27.37 -2.45
C MET A 1 13.07 -26.83 -1.65
N ASP A 2 13.52 -25.72 -2.01
CA ASP A 2 14.75 -25.22 -1.42
C ASP A 2 14.53 -24.35 -0.19
N GLY A 3 13.30 -24.04 0.16
CA GLY A 3 13.05 -23.27 1.35
C GLY A 3 13.50 -21.83 1.29
N ALA A 4 13.84 -21.35 0.12
CA ALA A 4 14.27 -19.97 -0.01
C ALA A 4 13.11 -19.02 0.23
N SER A 5 13.40 -17.85 0.80
CA SER A 5 12.41 -16.82 0.97
C SER A 5 11.97 -16.29 -0.39
N PRO A 6 10.74 -15.86 -0.52
CA PRO A 6 10.32 -15.24 -1.78
C PRO A 6 11.13 -14.00 -2.06
N GLU A 7 11.46 -13.80 -3.31
CA GLU A 7 12.15 -12.59 -3.75
C GLU A 7 11.12 -11.67 -4.39
N PHE A 8 11.19 -10.38 -4.06
CA PHE A 8 10.31 -9.42 -4.67
C PHE A 8 10.85 -9.04 -6.04
N ARG A 9 10.03 -9.24 -7.06
CA ARG A 9 10.39 -8.94 -8.44
C ARG A 9 9.30 -8.08 -9.05
N GLU A 10 9.69 -7.28 -10.04
CA GLU A 10 8.71 -6.45 -10.75
C GLU A 10 7.62 -7.34 -11.35
N GLY A 11 6.40 -6.90 -11.17
CA GLY A 11 5.25 -7.65 -11.64
C GLY A 11 4.90 -8.85 -10.79
N ALA A 12 5.55 -9.02 -9.65
CA ALA A 12 5.30 -10.17 -8.80
C ALA A 12 4.25 -9.87 -7.76
N CYS A 13 3.47 -10.87 -7.47
CA CYS A 13 2.38 -10.77 -6.51
C CYS A 13 2.45 -11.99 -5.62
N TYR A 14 2.49 -11.77 -4.32
CA TYR A 14 2.67 -12.85 -3.36
C TYR A 14 1.48 -12.92 -2.42
N ASP A 15 0.85 -14.07 -2.37
CA ASP A 15 -0.29 -14.31 -1.49
C ASP A 15 0.12 -15.39 -0.49
N LEU A 16 0.17 -15.04 0.76
CA LEU A 16 0.65 -15.93 1.81
C LEU A 16 -0.48 -16.56 2.62
N ASN A 17 -1.71 -16.44 2.17
CA ASN A 17 -2.86 -16.91 2.95
C ASN A 17 -3.61 -18.07 2.38
N LYS A 18 -2.93 -18.97 1.79
CA LYS A 18 -3.58 -20.02 1.01
C LYS A 18 -4.72 -20.74 1.71
N ASP A 19 -4.59 -20.95 2.99
CA ASP A 19 -5.52 -21.82 3.69
C ASP A 19 -6.20 -21.20 4.88
N SER A 20 -6.26 -19.87 4.92
CA SER A 20 -6.87 -19.21 6.06
C SER A 20 -7.99 -18.30 5.63
N ASP A 21 -9.17 -18.47 6.24
CA ASP A 21 -10.29 -17.60 5.96
C ASP A 21 -10.29 -16.36 6.83
N SER A 22 -9.47 -16.34 7.86
CA SER A 22 -9.51 -15.24 8.83
C SER A 22 -8.37 -14.27 8.68
N LEU A 23 -7.37 -14.60 7.87
CA LEU A 23 -6.20 -13.76 7.66
C LEU A 23 -5.95 -13.64 6.18
N PHE A 24 -5.75 -12.42 5.73
CA PHE A 24 -5.41 -12.15 4.33
C PHE A 24 -4.15 -11.30 4.33
N LEU A 25 -3.17 -11.70 3.55
CA LEU A 25 -1.93 -10.95 3.41
C LEU A 25 -1.44 -11.08 1.98
N HIS A 26 -1.25 -9.94 1.32
CA HIS A 26 -0.95 -9.90 -0.10
C HIS A 26 0.11 -8.84 -0.36
N PHE A 27 1.11 -9.19 -1.15
CA PHE A 27 2.17 -8.28 -1.57
C PHE A 27 2.16 -8.18 -3.08
N ASP A 28 2.27 -6.95 -3.59
CA ASP A 28 2.26 -6.70 -5.03
C ASP A 28 3.30 -5.65 -5.35
N TYR A 29 4.44 -6.07 -5.90
CA TYR A 29 5.52 -5.18 -6.30
C TYR A 29 5.52 -5.09 -7.82
N ASP A 30 5.35 -3.89 -8.35
CA ASP A 30 5.20 -3.74 -9.78
C ASP A 30 5.70 -2.38 -10.26
N VAL A 31 5.85 -2.28 -11.58
CA VAL A 31 6.19 -1.05 -12.28
C VAL A 31 4.89 -0.50 -12.86
N ARG A 32 4.63 0.78 -12.62
CA ARG A 32 3.39 1.42 -13.06
C ARG A 32 3.68 2.70 -13.81
N SER A 33 2.80 3.00 -14.78
CA SER A 33 2.94 4.19 -15.59
C SER A 33 1.58 4.83 -15.79
N ALA A 34 1.55 6.00 -16.45
CA ALA A 34 0.30 6.71 -16.69
C ALA A 34 -0.69 5.87 -17.50
N GLN A 35 -0.19 4.90 -18.24
CA GLN A 35 -1.06 4.07 -19.06
C GLN A 35 -1.95 3.14 -18.26
N VAL A 36 -1.64 2.90 -17.00
CA VAL A 36 -2.44 2.04 -16.14
C VAL A 36 -3.22 2.84 -15.11
N ASN A 37 -3.33 4.14 -15.28
CA ASN A 37 -4.14 4.96 -14.38
C ASN A 37 -5.59 4.51 -14.47
N MET A 38 -6.21 4.37 -13.32
CA MET A 38 -7.61 3.99 -13.26
C MET A 38 -8.46 5.23 -13.49
N GLU A 39 -9.56 5.04 -14.23
CA GLU A 39 -10.46 6.14 -14.50
C GLU A 39 -11.23 6.54 -13.25
N PHE A 40 -11.59 5.58 -12.42
CA PHE A 40 -12.39 5.83 -11.24
C PHE A 40 -11.67 5.42 -9.98
N GLN A 41 -12.02 6.09 -8.88
CA GLN A 41 -11.55 5.66 -7.57
C GLN A 41 -12.21 4.33 -7.22
N HIS A 42 -11.54 3.57 -6.37
CA HIS A 42 -12.05 2.29 -5.91
C HIS A 42 -11.87 2.17 -4.40
N PHE A 43 -12.47 1.14 -3.82
CA PHE A 43 -12.28 0.83 -2.42
C PHE A 43 -12.30 -0.69 -2.26
N HIS A 44 -11.81 -1.15 -1.11
CA HIS A 44 -11.83 -2.57 -0.80
C HIS A 44 -11.97 -2.76 0.70
N ARG A 45 -12.11 -4.03 1.11
CA ARG A 45 -12.45 -4.34 2.50
C ARG A 45 -11.25 -4.67 3.37
N TYR A 46 -10.05 -4.47 2.86
CA TYR A 46 -8.84 -4.76 3.61
C TYR A 46 -8.02 -3.48 3.76
N TYR A 47 -7.06 -3.54 4.66
CA TYR A 47 -6.09 -2.45 4.83
C TYR A 47 -5.07 -2.53 3.72
N GLU A 48 -4.60 -1.40 3.29
CA GLU A 48 -3.57 -1.36 2.26
C GLU A 48 -2.51 -0.33 2.60
N MET A 49 -1.26 -0.70 2.40
CA MET A 49 -0.13 0.24 2.44
C MET A 49 0.40 0.34 1.03
N PHE A 50 0.42 1.56 0.50
CA PHE A 50 0.98 1.82 -0.82
C PHE A 50 2.32 2.52 -0.58
N ILE A 51 3.40 1.93 -1.07
CA ILE A 51 4.75 2.45 -0.86
C ILE A 51 5.33 2.80 -2.21
N LEU A 52 5.67 4.09 -2.40
CA LEU A 52 6.31 4.53 -3.63
C LEU A 52 7.79 4.26 -3.52
N CYS A 53 8.32 3.44 -4.43
CA CYS A 53 9.70 2.96 -4.33
C CYS A 53 10.70 3.80 -5.12
N ASP A 54 10.23 4.63 -6.06
CA ASP A 54 11.13 5.56 -6.74
C ASP A 54 10.35 6.70 -7.36
N LYS A 55 11.05 7.77 -7.69
CA LYS A 55 10.51 8.91 -8.44
C LYS A 55 9.31 9.56 -7.75
N GLU A 56 8.28 9.88 -8.52
CA GLU A 56 7.13 10.62 -8.04
C GLU A 56 5.84 10.04 -8.59
N ALA A 57 4.79 10.16 -7.82
CA ALA A 57 3.46 9.77 -8.23
C ALA A 57 2.46 10.58 -7.42
N GLY A 58 1.18 10.36 -7.66
CA GLY A 58 0.14 10.99 -6.88
C GLY A 58 -0.82 9.95 -6.35
N HIS A 59 -1.57 10.33 -5.36
CA HIS A 59 -2.62 9.48 -4.81
C HIS A 59 -3.80 10.34 -4.43
N LEU A 60 -4.97 9.92 -4.85
CA LEU A 60 -6.21 10.58 -4.50
C LEU A 60 -6.88 9.73 -3.42
N VAL A 61 -7.12 10.32 -2.25
CA VAL A 61 -7.68 9.61 -1.11
C VAL A 61 -8.83 10.41 -0.56
N GLU A 62 -10.03 9.84 -0.61
CA GLU A 62 -11.23 10.51 -0.10
C GLU A 62 -11.35 11.93 -0.63
N GLY A 63 -11.08 12.10 -1.93
CA GLY A 63 -11.23 13.38 -2.57
C GLY A 63 -10.08 14.34 -2.44
N ARG A 64 -9.03 13.96 -1.72
CA ARG A 64 -7.84 14.82 -1.56
C ARG A 64 -6.68 14.26 -2.34
N TYR A 65 -5.95 15.14 -3.00
CA TYR A 65 -4.78 14.75 -3.77
C TYR A 65 -3.52 14.88 -2.93
N TYR A 66 -2.69 13.87 -2.97
CA TYR A 66 -1.40 13.86 -2.29
C TYR A 66 -0.30 13.59 -3.30
N ALA A 67 0.64 14.51 -3.40
CA ALA A 67 1.83 14.30 -4.23
C ALA A 67 2.81 13.45 -3.42
N LEU A 68 3.35 12.42 -4.03
CA LEU A 68 4.23 11.46 -3.37
C LEU A 68 5.60 11.48 -3.99
N VAL A 69 6.61 11.28 -3.17
CA VAL A 69 7.99 11.07 -3.62
C VAL A 69 8.48 9.74 -3.09
N GLU A 70 9.63 9.33 -3.58
CA GLU A 70 10.23 8.05 -3.19
C GLU A 70 10.25 7.89 -1.67
N GLY A 71 9.77 6.75 -1.21
CA GLY A 71 9.74 6.43 0.21
C GLY A 71 8.46 6.79 0.92
N ASP A 72 7.57 7.57 0.30
CA ASP A 72 6.31 7.92 0.92
C ASP A 72 5.38 6.70 0.97
N ILE A 73 4.59 6.62 2.04
CA ILE A 73 3.66 5.52 2.26
C ILE A 73 2.27 6.09 2.43
N VAL A 74 1.31 5.50 1.71
CA VAL A 74 -0.10 5.86 1.86
C VAL A 74 -0.79 4.74 2.60
N LEU A 75 -1.47 5.08 3.70
CA LEU A 75 -2.19 4.11 4.51
C LEU A 75 -3.68 4.21 4.20
N LEU A 76 -4.23 3.13 3.69
CA LEU A 76 -5.61 3.09 3.23
C LEU A 76 -6.39 2.09 4.08
N LYS A 77 -7.33 2.60 4.87
CA LYS A 77 -8.16 1.73 5.69
C LYS A 77 -9.31 1.15 4.86
N PRO A 78 -9.94 0.07 5.33
CA PRO A 78 -11.06 -0.52 4.62
C PRO A 78 -12.16 0.50 4.32
N GLY A 79 -12.69 0.44 3.12
CA GLY A 79 -13.77 1.32 2.70
C GLY A 79 -13.35 2.68 2.19
N CYS A 80 -12.07 2.99 2.24
CA CYS A 80 -11.55 4.28 1.81
C CYS A 80 -11.51 4.37 0.29
N LEU A 81 -12.11 5.40 -0.28
CA LEU A 81 -12.06 5.63 -1.73
C LEU A 81 -10.71 6.19 -2.11
N HIS A 82 -10.06 5.57 -3.09
CA HIS A 82 -8.71 6.01 -3.47
C HIS A 82 -8.36 5.59 -4.89
N LYS A 83 -7.34 6.23 -5.44
CA LYS A 83 -6.69 5.74 -6.64
C LYS A 83 -5.30 6.34 -6.74
N SER A 84 -4.38 5.58 -7.31
CA SER A 84 -3.04 6.09 -7.61
C SER A 84 -3.07 6.82 -8.95
N ILE A 85 -2.19 7.80 -9.10
CA ILE A 85 -2.09 8.59 -10.31
C ILE A 85 -0.62 8.62 -10.71
N TYR A 86 -0.33 8.05 -11.88
CA TYR A 86 1.03 7.98 -12.38
C TYR A 86 1.20 9.02 -13.49
N PHE A 87 2.35 9.68 -13.49
CA PHE A 87 2.59 10.79 -14.40
C PHE A 87 3.24 10.33 -15.68
N GLU A 88 3.09 11.14 -16.72
CA GLU A 88 3.87 10.94 -17.94
C GLU A 88 5.34 11.16 -17.59
N GLY A 89 6.20 10.50 -18.28
CA GLY A 89 7.63 10.71 -18.06
C GLY A 89 8.37 9.50 -17.54
N GLY A 90 7.73 8.38 -17.55
CA GLY A 90 8.40 7.14 -17.22
C GLY A 90 7.74 6.41 -16.08
N PRO A 91 7.93 5.10 -16.04
CA PRO A 91 7.29 4.28 -15.01
C PRO A 91 7.93 4.47 -13.65
N VAL A 92 7.17 4.13 -12.63
CA VAL A 92 7.64 4.14 -11.25
C VAL A 92 7.42 2.75 -10.65
N ARG A 93 8.19 2.43 -9.64
CA ARG A 93 8.03 1.20 -8.89
C ARG A 93 7.26 1.46 -7.64
N ARG A 94 6.36 0.55 -7.31
CA ARG A 94 5.58 0.67 -6.09
C ARG A 94 5.36 -0.71 -5.48
N LEU A 95 5.22 -0.73 -4.16
CA LEU A 95 4.91 -1.95 -3.43
C LEU A 95 3.59 -1.73 -2.71
N ILE A 96 2.67 -2.66 -2.88
CA ILE A 96 1.43 -2.65 -2.13
C ILE A 96 1.45 -3.81 -1.17
N ILE A 97 1.12 -3.53 0.08
CA ILE A 97 0.93 -4.56 1.11
C ILE A 97 -0.52 -4.44 1.55
N ALA A 98 -1.30 -5.47 1.27
CA ALA A 98 -2.71 -5.48 1.63
C ALA A 98 -2.96 -6.59 2.64
N PHE A 99 -3.79 -6.32 3.63
CA PHE A 99 -4.04 -7.31 4.66
C PHE A 99 -5.38 -7.08 5.34
N SER A 100 -5.94 -8.17 5.86
CA SER A 100 -7.08 -8.10 6.76
C SER A 100 -6.70 -8.90 7.99
N LEU A 101 -7.43 -8.67 9.06
CA LEU A 101 -7.10 -9.30 10.33
C LEU A 101 -8.28 -10.10 10.82
N PRO A 102 -8.02 -11.24 11.47
CA PRO A 102 -9.11 -11.97 12.08
C PRO A 102 -9.70 -11.16 13.21
N GLN A 103 -10.97 -11.38 13.47
CA GLN A 103 -11.65 -10.66 14.53
C GLN A 103 -11.43 -11.30 15.89
N GLU A 104 -10.40 -12.06 16.04
CA GLU A 104 -10.05 -12.67 17.30
C GLU A 104 -9.41 -11.64 18.21
N HIS A 105 -9.88 -11.63 19.43
CA HIS A 105 -9.54 -10.57 20.36
C HIS A 105 -8.04 -10.43 20.63
N GLY A 106 -7.35 -11.54 20.73
CA GLY A 106 -5.94 -11.48 21.09
C GLY A 106 -5.09 -10.75 20.08
N LEU A 107 -5.25 -11.11 18.81
CA LEU A 107 -4.45 -10.52 17.77
C LEU A 107 -4.82 -9.05 17.56
N ALA A 108 -6.11 -8.75 17.52
CA ALA A 108 -6.55 -7.39 17.31
C ALA A 108 -6.01 -6.46 18.41
N TYR A 109 -5.96 -6.94 19.62
CA TYR A 109 -5.45 -6.14 20.72
C TYR A 109 -3.95 -5.88 20.56
N SER A 110 -3.22 -6.92 20.17
CA SER A 110 -1.76 -6.80 20.05
C SER A 110 -1.32 -5.80 19.00
N ILE A 111 -2.11 -5.61 17.97
CA ILE A 111 -1.72 -4.74 16.86
C ILE A 111 -2.49 -3.44 16.83
N ARG A 112 -3.24 -3.15 17.87
CA ARG A 112 -4.04 -1.94 17.91
C ARG A 112 -3.21 -0.68 17.66
N GLY A 113 -2.01 -0.63 18.18
CA GLY A 113 -1.14 0.51 17.98
C GLY A 113 -0.80 0.72 16.52
N VAL A 114 -0.54 -0.38 15.81
CA VAL A 114 -0.25 -0.29 14.38
C VAL A 114 -1.48 0.15 13.62
N LEU A 115 -2.62 -0.43 13.93
CA LEU A 115 -3.86 -0.11 13.23
C LEU A 115 -4.28 1.35 13.44
N SER A 116 -3.91 1.93 14.57
CA SER A 116 -4.27 3.32 14.82
C SER A 116 -3.65 4.27 13.80
N LEU A 117 -2.55 3.88 13.17
CA LEU A 117 -1.94 4.69 12.13
C LEU A 117 -2.86 4.87 10.93
N PHE A 118 -3.72 3.89 10.67
CA PHE A 118 -4.64 3.97 9.53
C PHE A 118 -5.82 4.89 9.80
N ASN A 119 -5.99 5.33 11.03
CA ASN A 119 -7.08 6.23 11.39
C ASN A 119 -6.64 7.68 11.51
N MET A 120 -5.42 7.98 11.13
CA MET A 120 -4.94 9.36 11.15
C MET A 120 -5.60 10.17 10.05
N GLU A 121 -5.78 11.45 10.32
CA GLU A 121 -6.40 12.33 9.34
C GLU A 121 -5.59 12.41 8.04
N ASN A 122 -4.28 12.48 8.17
CA ASN A 122 -3.40 12.48 7.00
C ASN A 122 -2.99 11.03 6.71
N PRO A 123 -3.39 10.47 5.55
CA PRO A 123 -3.06 9.08 5.26
C PRO A 123 -1.63 8.87 4.78
N VAL A 124 -0.84 9.92 4.62
CA VAL A 124 0.50 9.79 4.05
C VAL A 124 1.56 9.92 5.12
N ILE A 125 2.44 8.91 5.18
CA ILE A 125 3.64 8.97 6.00
C ILE A 125 4.76 9.38 5.06
N ARG A 126 5.38 10.52 5.33
CA ARG A 126 6.41 11.06 4.45
C ARG A 126 7.75 10.40 4.71
N SER A 127 8.51 10.23 3.63
CA SER A 127 9.86 9.71 3.79
C SER A 127 10.71 10.78 4.45
N VAL A 128 11.72 10.31 5.18
CA VAL A 128 12.65 11.21 5.86
C VAL A 128 13.96 11.16 5.10
N THR A 129 14.38 12.30 4.56
CA THR A 129 15.68 12.36 3.92
C THR A 129 16.64 12.99 4.89
N GLY A 130 17.88 12.56 4.85
CA GLY A 130 18.88 13.04 5.78
C GLY A 130 19.26 14.47 5.58
N GLU A 131 18.76 15.08 4.53
CA GLU A 131 19.10 16.45 4.24
C GLU A 131 18.08 17.44 4.65
N GLU A 132 17.09 17.01 5.34
CA GLU A 132 16.02 17.86 5.72
C GLU A 132 16.38 18.88 6.73
N ASP A 133 17.46 18.85 7.30
CA ASP A 133 17.81 19.72 8.43
C ASP A 133 18.13 21.14 8.12
#